data_5de546cdc238c84e83477aa11cea6ddd
#
_entry.id   5de546cdc238c84e83477aa11cea6ddd
#
_cell.length_a   1.000
_cell.length_b   1.000
_cell.length_c   1.000
_cell.angle_alpha   90.00
_cell.angle_beta   90.00
_cell.angle_gamma   90.00
#
_symmetry.space_group_name_H-M   'P 1'
#
loop_
_entity.id
_entity.type
_entity.pdbx_description
1 polymer ?
#
loop_
_entity_poly.entity_id
_entity_poly.type
_entity_poly.pdbx_seq_one_letter_code
_entity_poly.pdbx_strand_id
1 'polypeptide(L)'
;MSELTLQEITDTLSDKLHDKKPFGHSVKFVLTDLGVVVLDGTGDSNHVSNDDVDTDVTLTMSSDTLAKMQQGEMTGMDAFFQGLLSLDGDQSVALQLGEILNL
;
A
#
# COMPACT_ATOMS: atom_id res chain seq x y z
N MET A 1 -22.15 -7.41 -6.59
CA MET A 1 -20.69 -7.32 -6.47
C MET A 1 -20.36 -6.37 -5.33
N SER A 2 -19.59 -6.84 -4.40
CA SER A 2 -19.22 -6.01 -3.25
C SER A 2 -18.02 -5.13 -3.58
N GLU A 3 -18.10 -3.87 -3.22
CA GLU A 3 -16.97 -2.97 -3.33
C GLU A 3 -16.07 -3.18 -2.11
N LEU A 4 -14.76 -2.99 -2.31
CA LEU A 4 -13.84 -3.02 -1.19
C LEU A 4 -14.07 -1.81 -0.30
N THR A 5 -14.04 -2.03 1.00
CA THR A 5 -14.09 -0.94 1.98
C THR A 5 -12.67 -0.64 2.45
N LEU A 6 -12.50 0.54 3.02
CA LEU A 6 -11.20 0.92 3.60
C LEU A 6 -10.79 -0.09 4.68
N GLN A 7 -11.75 -0.54 5.49
CA GLN A 7 -11.48 -1.51 6.56
C GLN A 7 -10.99 -2.84 5.99
N GLU A 8 -11.61 -3.33 4.92
CA GLU A 8 -11.21 -4.58 4.29
C GLU A 8 -9.79 -4.50 3.74
N ILE A 9 -9.45 -3.39 3.09
CA ILE A 9 -8.12 -3.17 2.56
C ILE A 9 -7.09 -3.10 3.70
N THR A 10 -7.43 -2.36 4.75
CA THR A 10 -6.57 -2.24 5.93
C THR A 10 -6.31 -3.60 6.55
N ASP A 11 -7.34 -4.41 6.72
CA ASP A 11 -7.21 -5.75 7.29
C ASP A 11 -6.37 -6.66 6.41
N THR A 12 -6.55 -6.60 5.10
CA THR A 12 -5.78 -7.40 4.15
C THR A 12 -4.30 -7.05 4.21
N LEU A 13 -3.98 -5.76 4.24
CA LEU A 13 -2.59 -5.32 4.31
C LEU A 13 -1.98 -5.69 5.67
N SER A 14 -2.73 -5.55 6.73
CA SER A 14 -2.29 -5.94 8.08
C SER A 14 -1.97 -7.44 8.12
N ASP A 15 -2.82 -8.27 7.56
CA ASP A 15 -2.61 -9.72 7.51
C ASP A 15 -1.35 -10.08 6.73
N LYS A 16 -1.12 -9.40 5.62
CA LYS A 16 0.07 -9.65 4.79
C LYS A 16 1.36 -9.30 5.52
N LEU A 17 1.32 -8.30 6.40
CA LEU A 17 2.50 -7.83 7.11
C LEU A 17 2.68 -8.47 8.48
N HIS A 18 1.66 -9.18 8.97
CA HIS A 18 1.65 -9.72 10.33
C HIS A 18 2.86 -10.61 10.63
N ASP A 19 3.24 -11.47 9.68
CA ASP A 19 4.33 -12.42 9.84
C ASP A 19 5.66 -11.89 9.29
N LYS A 20 5.70 -10.65 8.81
CA LYS A 20 6.90 -10.11 8.18
C LYS A 20 7.69 -9.30 9.18
N LYS A 21 9.00 -9.28 8.99
CA LYS A 21 9.87 -8.40 9.77
C LYS A 21 9.60 -6.94 9.42
N PRO A 22 9.80 -6.00 10.36
CA PRO A 22 9.68 -4.59 10.04
C PRO A 22 10.59 -4.23 8.87
N PHE A 23 10.04 -3.52 7.88
CA PHE A 23 10.81 -3.20 6.69
C PHE A 23 11.61 -1.89 6.80
N GLY A 24 11.57 -1.24 7.94
CA GLY A 24 12.43 -0.10 8.26
C GLY A 24 11.99 1.23 7.66
N HIS A 25 10.83 1.28 7.03
CA HIS A 25 10.33 2.47 6.37
C HIS A 25 8.84 2.63 6.60
N SER A 26 8.29 3.76 6.17
CA SER A 26 6.85 4.00 6.25
C SER A 26 6.31 4.31 4.86
N VAL A 27 5.10 3.82 4.58
CA VAL A 27 4.44 4.01 3.28
C VAL A 27 2.98 4.36 3.53
N LYS A 28 2.49 5.34 2.79
CA LYS A 28 1.09 5.74 2.83
C LYS A 28 0.43 5.41 1.51
N PHE A 29 -0.68 4.68 1.57
CA PHE A 29 -1.56 4.49 0.42
C PHE A 29 -2.68 5.51 0.52
N VAL A 30 -2.75 6.41 -0.45
CA VAL A 30 -3.88 7.34 -0.56
C VAL A 30 -4.82 6.74 -1.60
N LEU A 31 -5.94 6.21 -1.10
CA LEU A 31 -6.96 5.61 -1.96
C LEU A 31 -7.97 6.70 -2.27
N THR A 32 -7.95 7.18 -3.51
CA THR A 32 -8.68 8.39 -3.92
C THR A 32 -10.17 8.34 -3.65
N ASP A 33 -10.72 7.13 -3.57
CA ASP A 33 -12.16 6.91 -3.36
C ASP A 33 -12.53 6.46 -1.94
N LEU A 34 -11.55 6.07 -1.11
CA LEU A 34 -11.83 5.48 0.21
C LEU A 34 -11.15 6.17 1.39
N GLY A 35 -9.90 6.59 1.24
CA GLY A 35 -9.16 7.20 2.34
C GLY A 35 -7.70 6.77 2.35
N VAL A 36 -7.10 6.73 3.54
CA VAL A 36 -5.66 6.54 3.72
C VAL A 36 -5.39 5.27 4.51
N VAL A 37 -4.37 4.52 4.07
CA VAL A 37 -3.82 3.39 4.83
C VAL A 37 -2.33 3.62 4.97
N VAL A 38 -1.82 3.61 6.20
CA VAL A 38 -0.40 3.82 6.50
C VAL A 38 0.21 2.51 6.97
N LEU A 39 1.32 2.13 6.34
CA LEU A 39 2.11 0.97 6.73
C LEU A 39 3.41 1.48 7.35
N ASP A 40 3.57 1.27 8.65
CA ASP A 40 4.74 1.76 9.40
C ASP A 40 5.57 0.58 9.87
N GLY A 41 6.72 0.40 9.24
CA GLY A 41 7.68 -0.65 9.59
C GLY A 41 8.93 -0.10 10.28
N THR A 42 8.86 1.10 10.87
CA THR A 42 10.02 1.74 11.50
C THR A 42 10.26 1.29 12.93
N GLY A 43 9.30 0.62 13.56
CA GLY A 43 9.43 0.15 14.95
C GLY A 43 9.80 -1.32 15.03
N ASP A 44 9.44 -1.94 16.13
CA ASP A 44 9.74 -3.35 16.39
C ASP A 44 8.87 -4.31 15.58
N SER A 45 7.75 -3.82 15.08
CA SER A 45 6.85 -4.59 14.24
C SER A 45 6.20 -3.68 13.21
N ASN A 46 5.59 -4.28 12.19
CA ASN A 46 4.84 -3.53 11.21
C ASN A 46 3.48 -3.14 11.78
N HIS A 47 3.14 -1.87 11.65
CA HIS A 47 1.84 -1.35 12.08
C HIS A 47 1.07 -0.84 10.87
N VAL A 48 -0.23 -1.10 10.87
CA VAL A 48 -1.12 -0.61 9.82
C VAL A 48 -2.19 0.26 10.48
N SER A 49 -2.37 1.47 9.95
CA SER A 49 -3.34 2.42 10.51
C SER A 49 -4.02 3.21 9.40
N ASN A 50 -5.01 4.00 9.77
CA ASN A 50 -5.69 4.91 8.85
C ASN A 50 -5.42 6.38 9.23
N ASP A 51 -4.40 6.63 10.02
CA ASP A 51 -4.01 7.98 10.40
C ASP A 51 -3.20 8.62 9.26
N ASP A 52 -3.58 9.81 8.85
CA ASP A 52 -2.89 10.53 7.78
C ASP A 52 -1.67 11.23 8.36
N VAL A 53 -0.54 10.55 8.31
CA VAL A 53 0.74 11.06 8.84
C VAL A 53 1.77 11.11 7.72
N ASP A 54 2.86 11.82 7.94
CA ASP A 54 3.96 11.86 6.98
C ASP A 54 4.67 10.52 6.93
N THR A 55 4.98 10.08 5.73
CA THR A 55 5.66 8.81 5.50
C THR A 55 6.79 8.98 4.50
N ASP A 56 7.68 7.99 4.43
CA ASP A 56 8.80 8.02 3.49
C ASP A 56 8.34 8.01 2.04
N VAL A 57 7.23 7.32 1.77
CA VAL A 57 6.67 7.20 0.42
C VAL A 57 5.15 7.35 0.50
N THR A 58 4.59 8.05 -0.46
CA THR A 58 3.15 8.15 -0.64
C THR A 58 2.78 7.55 -2.00
N LEU A 59 1.88 6.58 -1.99
CA LEU A 59 1.36 5.94 -3.20
C LEU A 59 -0.11 6.32 -3.33
N THR A 60 -0.46 6.98 -4.42
CA THR A 60 -1.83 7.43 -4.67
C THR A 60 -2.44 6.60 -5.79
N MET A 61 -3.59 6.02 -5.53
CA MET A 61 -4.30 5.18 -6.50
C MET A 61 -5.76 5.03 -6.09
N SER A 62 -6.59 4.48 -6.98
CA SER A 62 -7.95 4.11 -6.60
C SER A 62 -7.95 2.73 -5.94
N SER A 63 -9.01 2.42 -5.19
CA SER A 63 -9.17 1.10 -4.60
C SER A 63 -9.27 0.01 -5.68
N ASP A 64 -9.85 0.32 -6.83
CA ASP A 64 -9.94 -0.60 -7.96
C ASP A 64 -8.56 -0.99 -8.47
N THR A 65 -7.66 -0.02 -8.60
CA THR A 65 -6.28 -0.28 -9.02
C THR A 65 -5.56 -1.19 -8.01
N LEU A 66 -5.71 -0.89 -6.73
CA LEU A 66 -5.11 -1.72 -5.69
C LEU A 66 -5.66 -3.15 -5.73
N ALA A 67 -6.97 -3.30 -5.91
CA ALA A 67 -7.60 -4.62 -6.00
C ALA A 67 -7.04 -5.43 -7.17
N LYS A 68 -6.86 -4.81 -8.32
CA LYS A 68 -6.28 -5.47 -9.49
C LYS A 68 -4.85 -5.92 -9.21
N MET A 69 -4.07 -5.11 -8.53
CA MET A 69 -2.72 -5.48 -8.14
C MET A 69 -2.72 -6.66 -7.17
N GLN A 70 -3.61 -6.67 -6.21
CA GLN A 70 -3.72 -7.78 -5.24
C GLN A 70 -4.18 -9.08 -5.90
N GLN A 71 -4.98 -8.98 -6.95
CA GLN A 71 -5.48 -10.14 -7.68
C GLN A 71 -4.50 -10.66 -8.74
N GLY A 72 -3.37 -9.98 -8.91
CA GLY A 72 -2.38 -10.36 -9.90
C GLY A 72 -2.72 -9.93 -11.33
N GLU A 73 -3.75 -9.12 -11.51
CA GLU A 73 -4.15 -8.64 -12.84
C GLU A 73 -3.27 -7.50 -13.33
N MET A 74 -2.55 -6.86 -12.43
CA MET A 74 -1.72 -5.69 -12.72
C MET A 74 -0.58 -5.63 -11.71
N THR A 75 0.62 -5.28 -12.19
CA THR A 75 1.74 -5.03 -11.26
C THR A 75 1.76 -3.54 -10.89
N GLY A 76 2.50 -3.20 -9.83
CA GLY A 76 2.71 -1.80 -9.48
C GLY A 76 3.37 -1.02 -10.60
N MET A 77 4.31 -1.65 -11.32
CA MET A 77 4.98 -1.04 -12.46
C MET A 77 3.98 -0.75 -13.59
N ASP A 78 3.09 -1.70 -13.89
CA ASP A 78 2.05 -1.50 -14.91
C ASP A 78 1.14 -0.33 -14.54
N ALA A 79 0.70 -0.27 -13.29
CA ALA A 79 -0.16 0.81 -12.82
C ALA A 79 0.53 2.16 -12.93
N PHE A 80 1.81 2.21 -12.59
CA PHE A 80 2.59 3.44 -12.68
C PHE A 80 2.70 3.93 -14.12
N PHE A 81 3.02 3.05 -15.05
CA PHE A 81 3.16 3.42 -16.46
C PHE A 81 1.84 3.82 -17.11
N GLN A 82 0.72 3.27 -16.63
CA GLN A 82 -0.59 3.63 -17.15
C GLN A 82 -1.16 4.91 -16.51
N GLY A 83 -0.44 5.50 -15.57
CA GLY A 83 -0.90 6.69 -14.88
C GLY A 83 -1.97 6.42 -13.82
N LEU A 84 -2.14 5.17 -13.42
CA LEU A 84 -3.11 4.77 -12.40
C LEU A 84 -2.54 4.85 -10.99
N LEU A 85 -1.22 4.90 -10.88
CA LEU A 85 -0.50 4.96 -9.62
C LEU A 85 0.46 6.14 -9.66
N SER A 86 0.37 7.02 -8.68
CA SER A 86 1.33 8.11 -8.47
C SER A 86 2.23 7.75 -7.29
N LEU A 87 3.50 8.05 -7.42
CA LEU A 87 4.49 7.79 -6.37
C LEU A 87 5.17 9.10 -5.98
N ASP A 88 5.20 9.39 -4.68
CA ASP A 88 5.90 10.54 -4.13
C ASP A 88 6.80 10.04 -3.01
N GLY A 89 8.10 10.26 -3.15
CA GLY A 89 9.09 9.86 -2.17
C GLY A 89 10.08 8.86 -2.73
N ASP A 90 10.59 7.99 -1.87
CA ASP A 90 11.68 7.07 -2.22
C ASP A 90 11.17 5.85 -3.00
N GLN A 91 11.54 5.79 -4.27
CA GLN A 91 11.15 4.69 -5.16
C GLN A 91 11.66 3.34 -4.67
N SER A 92 12.84 3.30 -4.05
CA SER A 92 13.40 2.04 -3.53
C SER A 92 12.51 1.45 -2.45
N VAL A 93 11.94 2.29 -1.60
CA VAL A 93 11.02 1.84 -0.54
C VAL A 93 9.75 1.27 -1.16
N ALA A 94 9.23 1.92 -2.20
CA ALA A 94 8.05 1.44 -2.89
C ALA A 94 8.27 0.07 -3.53
N LEU A 95 9.44 -0.13 -4.15
CA LEU A 95 9.78 -1.42 -4.75
C LEU A 95 9.90 -2.52 -3.69
N GLN A 96 10.55 -2.20 -2.57
CA GLN A 96 10.70 -3.13 -1.46
C GLN A 96 9.31 -3.56 -0.92
N LEU A 97 8.42 -2.60 -0.75
CA LEU A 97 7.08 -2.89 -0.28
C LEU A 97 6.30 -3.76 -1.28
N GLY A 98 6.46 -3.49 -2.57
CA GLY A 98 5.84 -4.29 -3.61
C GLY A 98 6.23 -5.76 -3.51
N GLU A 99 7.50 -6.03 -3.23
CA GLU A 99 7.99 -7.40 -3.03
C GLU A 99 7.39 -8.03 -1.78
N ILE A 100 7.36 -7.28 -0.67
CA ILE A 100 6.82 -7.77 0.61
C ILE A 100 5.34 -8.12 0.47
N LEU A 101 4.58 -7.28 -0.20
CA LEU A 101 3.13 -7.46 -0.38
C LEU A 101 2.79 -8.34 -1.58
N ASN A 102 3.77 -8.72 -2.37
CA ASN A 102 3.58 -9.52 -3.57
C ASN A 102 2.67 -8.80 -4.58
N LEU A 103 2.93 -7.55 -4.79
CA LEU A 103 2.16 -6.71 -5.71
C LEU A 103 2.83 -6.55 -7.07
#